data_119224f36f3c028f2f716197e7979b9f
#
_entry.id   119224f36f3c028f2f716197e7979b9f
#
_cell.length_a   1.000
_cell.length_b   1.000
_cell.length_c   1.000
_cell.angle_alpha   90.00
_cell.angle_beta   90.00
_cell.angle_gamma   90.00
#
_symmetry.space_group_name_H-M   'P 1'
#
loop_
_entity.id
_entity.type
_entity.pdbx_description
1 polymer ?
#
loop_
_entity_poly.entity_id
_entity_poly.type
_entity_poly.pdbx_seq_one_letter_code
_entity_poly.pdbx_strand_id
1 'polypeptide(L)'
;MMRPRRAREEGHKRKFLVVIDDTPECLVALSYAARRAEHTSGALVLLYVIEPEAPQSFLGVEDIMRAEAREQAQATLAKFAARVRDVVNLDPELVIREGKRADEVRTLIESDEDIAILVLAAGESSEGPGPLVTAIAGRGSGTFPVPITIVPGTLNEEQIDAIA
;
A
#
# COMPACT_ATOMS: atom_id res chain seq x y z
N MET A 1 16.51 10.65 11.67
CA MET A 1 17.31 9.98 10.61
C MET A 1 16.71 8.63 10.31
N MET A 2 16.51 8.35 9.05
CA MET A 2 15.95 7.08 8.62
C MET A 2 16.96 5.94 8.81
N ARG A 3 16.47 4.78 9.27
CA ARG A 3 17.32 3.61 9.42
C ARG A 3 17.77 3.07 8.06
N PRO A 4 18.97 2.51 7.95
CA PRO A 4 19.39 1.83 6.73
C PRO A 4 18.44 0.70 6.35
N ARG A 5 18.23 0.49 5.05
CA ARG A 5 17.42 -0.63 4.55
C ARG A 5 18.17 -1.94 4.74
N ARG A 6 17.46 -2.96 5.20
CA ARG A 6 18.04 -4.27 5.50
C ARG A 6 17.52 -5.42 4.65
N ALA A 7 16.73 -5.10 3.65
CA ALA A 7 16.01 -6.08 2.82
C ALA A 7 16.93 -7.09 2.12
N ARG A 8 18.21 -6.78 1.94
CA ARG A 8 19.18 -7.64 1.26
C ARG A 8 20.07 -8.42 2.22
N GLU A 9 19.92 -8.21 3.52
CA GLU A 9 20.69 -8.93 4.53
C GLU A 9 20.16 -10.35 4.72
N GLU A 10 21.02 -11.25 5.19
CA GLU A 10 20.65 -12.63 5.48
C GLU A 10 19.51 -12.68 6.51
N GLY A 11 18.51 -13.49 6.25
CA GLY A 11 17.32 -13.60 7.10
C GLY A 11 16.24 -12.56 6.82
N HIS A 12 16.52 -11.60 5.95
CA HIS A 12 15.58 -10.56 5.55
C HIS A 12 15.04 -10.81 4.14
N LYS A 13 13.84 -10.30 3.84
CA LYS A 13 13.28 -10.33 2.50
C LYS A 13 12.92 -8.92 2.06
N ARG A 14 13.12 -8.64 0.79
CA ARG A 14 12.73 -7.37 0.20
C ARG A 14 11.21 -7.30 0.13
N LYS A 15 10.61 -6.32 0.81
CA LYS A 15 9.17 -6.14 0.87
C LYS A 15 8.71 -5.08 -0.13
N PHE A 16 7.67 -5.40 -0.87
CA PHE A 16 6.92 -4.47 -1.72
C PHE A 16 5.73 -3.99 -0.93
N LEU A 17 5.59 -2.67 -0.80
CA LEU A 17 4.48 -2.05 -0.08
C LEU A 17 3.41 -1.58 -1.06
N VAL A 18 2.16 -1.97 -0.82
CA VAL A 18 0.99 -1.49 -1.56
C VAL A 18 0.01 -0.87 -0.57
N VAL A 19 -0.51 0.29 -0.92
CA VAL A 19 -1.57 0.94 -0.13
C VAL A 19 -2.92 0.51 -0.69
N ILE A 20 -3.76 -0.05 0.17
CA ILE A 20 -5.10 -0.51 -0.20
C ILE A 20 -6.08 0.63 0.05
N ASP A 21 -6.80 1.03 -0.98
CA ASP A 21 -7.82 2.08 -0.91
C ASP A 21 -9.05 1.71 -1.75
N ASP A 22 -10.00 2.63 -1.88
CA ASP A 22 -11.25 2.39 -2.60
C ASP A 22 -11.16 2.70 -4.09
N THR A 23 -9.97 3.03 -4.61
CA THR A 23 -9.81 3.34 -6.02
C THR A 23 -9.84 2.08 -6.89
N PRO A 24 -10.38 2.17 -8.12
CA PRO A 24 -10.38 1.01 -9.00
C PRO A 24 -8.98 0.56 -9.42
N GLU A 25 -8.02 1.48 -9.52
CA GLU A 25 -6.64 1.19 -9.89
C GLU A 25 -5.84 0.49 -8.78
N CYS A 26 -6.37 0.41 -7.56
CA CYS A 26 -5.73 -0.29 -6.46
C CYS A 26 -5.41 -1.76 -6.79
N LEU A 27 -6.31 -2.44 -7.50
CA LEU A 27 -6.11 -3.82 -7.94
C LEU A 27 -4.94 -3.96 -8.90
N VAL A 28 -4.69 -2.94 -9.71
CA VAL A 28 -3.55 -2.93 -10.66
C VAL A 28 -2.23 -2.87 -9.89
N ALA A 29 -2.12 -1.97 -8.90
CA ALA A 29 -0.95 -1.89 -8.05
C ALA A 29 -0.71 -3.20 -7.30
N LEU A 30 -1.77 -3.77 -6.74
CA LEU A 30 -1.71 -5.03 -6.01
C LEU A 30 -1.22 -6.18 -6.88
N SER A 31 -1.79 -6.35 -8.05
CA SER A 31 -1.43 -7.41 -8.98
C SER A 31 0.04 -7.31 -9.42
N TYR A 32 0.48 -6.11 -9.77
CA TYR A 32 1.87 -5.86 -10.14
C TYR A 32 2.83 -6.18 -8.99
N ALA A 33 2.55 -5.65 -7.81
CA ALA A 33 3.42 -5.84 -6.65
C ALA A 33 3.49 -7.31 -6.22
N ALA A 34 2.35 -8.01 -6.21
CA ALA A 34 2.29 -9.42 -5.86
C ALA A 34 3.14 -10.28 -6.79
N ARG A 35 3.02 -10.07 -8.10
CA ARG A 35 3.80 -10.79 -9.10
C ARG A 35 5.29 -10.46 -9.00
N ARG A 36 5.64 -9.19 -8.79
CA ARG A 36 7.04 -8.79 -8.59
C ARG A 36 7.63 -9.40 -7.33
N ALA A 37 6.89 -9.41 -6.24
CA ALA A 37 7.35 -10.03 -5.00
C ALA A 37 7.60 -11.53 -5.18
N GLU A 38 6.69 -12.24 -5.83
CA GLU A 38 6.87 -13.66 -6.12
C GLU A 38 8.08 -13.92 -7.03
N HIS A 39 8.19 -13.20 -8.15
CA HIS A 39 9.26 -13.41 -9.12
C HIS A 39 10.65 -13.07 -8.57
N THR A 40 10.73 -12.24 -7.55
CA THR A 40 12.01 -11.81 -6.97
C THR A 40 12.27 -12.44 -5.59
N SER A 41 11.48 -13.43 -5.21
CA SER A 41 11.57 -14.09 -3.90
C SER A 41 11.46 -13.11 -2.72
N GLY A 42 10.68 -12.07 -2.91
CA GLY A 42 10.42 -11.07 -1.90
C GLY A 42 9.14 -11.34 -1.12
N ALA A 43 8.70 -10.33 -0.38
CA ALA A 43 7.46 -10.35 0.40
C ALA A 43 6.58 -9.16 0.02
N LEU A 44 5.32 -9.22 0.44
CA LEU A 44 4.32 -8.21 0.12
C LEU A 44 3.69 -7.69 1.40
N VAL A 45 3.57 -6.37 1.52
CA VAL A 45 2.87 -5.71 2.63
C VAL A 45 1.69 -4.93 2.08
N LEU A 46 0.52 -5.16 2.62
CA LEU A 46 -0.69 -4.42 2.30
C LEU A 46 -1.01 -3.47 3.45
N LEU A 47 -1.04 -2.19 3.18
CA LEU A 47 -1.33 -1.16 4.16
C LEU A 47 -2.70 -0.56 3.89
N TYR A 48 -3.54 -0.54 4.92
CA TYR A 48 -4.79 0.21 4.93
C TYR A 48 -4.67 1.35 5.93
N VAL A 49 -4.88 2.59 5.48
CA VAL A 49 -4.85 3.77 6.35
C VAL A 49 -6.26 4.26 6.58
N ILE A 50 -6.67 4.25 7.84
CA ILE A 50 -7.93 4.86 8.26
C ILE A 50 -7.67 6.34 8.48
N GLU A 51 -8.28 7.20 7.66
CA GLU A 51 -8.20 8.63 7.86
C GLU A 51 -9.29 9.05 8.85
N PRO A 52 -8.93 9.66 9.99
CA PRO A 52 -9.93 10.03 10.98
C PRO A 52 -10.85 11.12 10.42
N GLU A 53 -12.15 10.92 10.62
CA GLU A 53 -13.13 11.96 10.32
C GLU A 53 -13.07 13.06 11.38
N ALA A 54 -13.70 14.21 11.09
CA ALA A 54 -13.79 15.31 12.05
C ALA A 54 -14.42 14.81 13.36
N PRO A 55 -13.92 15.27 14.53
CA PRO A 55 -14.45 14.82 15.81
C PRO A 55 -15.96 15.02 15.92
N GLN A 56 -16.67 13.97 16.29
CA GLN A 56 -18.09 14.04 16.59
C GLN A 56 -18.28 14.54 18.03
N SER A 57 -19.28 15.41 18.22
CA SER A 57 -19.51 16.04 19.52
C SER A 57 -20.18 15.13 20.56
N PHE A 58 -20.52 13.89 20.19
CA PHE A 58 -21.28 12.98 21.08
C PHE A 58 -20.36 11.93 21.71
N LEU A 59 -20.46 11.82 23.03
CA LEU A 59 -19.72 10.82 23.81
C LEU A 59 -20.10 9.41 23.36
N GLY A 60 -19.05 8.57 23.10
CA GLY A 60 -19.21 7.18 22.70
C GLY A 60 -19.39 6.95 21.21
N VAL A 61 -19.81 7.93 20.43
CA VAL A 61 -20.00 7.79 18.99
C VAL A 61 -18.66 7.66 18.28
N GLU A 62 -17.66 8.41 18.70
CA GLU A 62 -16.32 8.37 18.16
C GLU A 62 -15.69 6.98 18.31
N ASP A 63 -15.81 6.37 19.50
CA ASP A 63 -15.26 5.03 19.77
C ASP A 63 -15.95 3.97 18.92
N ILE A 64 -17.29 4.07 18.77
CA ILE A 64 -18.05 3.16 17.92
C ILE A 64 -17.62 3.29 16.47
N MET A 65 -17.49 4.50 15.97
CA MET A 65 -17.07 4.77 14.59
C MET A 65 -15.66 4.27 14.32
N ARG A 66 -14.75 4.41 15.28
CA ARG A 66 -13.39 3.86 15.17
C ARG A 66 -13.38 2.34 15.08
N ALA A 67 -14.17 1.69 15.94
CA ALA A 67 -14.29 0.23 15.95
C ALA A 67 -14.85 -0.27 14.62
N GLU A 68 -15.88 0.38 14.09
CA GLU A 68 -16.47 0.03 12.80
C GLU A 68 -15.49 0.26 11.65
N ALA A 69 -14.76 1.37 11.65
CA ALA A 69 -13.76 1.67 10.63
C ALA A 69 -12.63 0.64 10.62
N ARG A 70 -12.19 0.23 11.81
CA ARG A 70 -11.14 -0.79 11.96
C ARG A 70 -11.62 -2.16 11.49
N GLU A 71 -12.85 -2.53 11.83
CA GLU A 71 -13.47 -3.77 11.37
C GLU A 71 -13.59 -3.79 9.85
N GLN A 72 -14.02 -2.70 9.26
CA GLN A 72 -14.09 -2.57 7.80
C GLN A 72 -12.70 -2.65 7.14
N ALA A 73 -11.70 -2.03 7.74
CA ALA A 73 -10.33 -2.11 7.26
C ALA A 73 -9.82 -3.54 7.27
N GLN A 74 -10.08 -4.29 8.34
CA GLN A 74 -9.72 -5.70 8.45
C GLN A 74 -10.40 -6.54 7.38
N ALA A 75 -11.70 -6.33 7.16
CA ALA A 75 -12.47 -7.04 6.14
C ALA A 75 -11.95 -6.76 4.73
N THR A 76 -11.64 -5.49 4.44
CA THR A 76 -11.08 -5.08 3.15
C THR A 76 -9.72 -5.72 2.92
N LEU A 77 -8.82 -5.67 3.90
CA LEU A 77 -7.50 -6.29 3.79
C LEU A 77 -7.60 -7.81 3.60
N ALA A 78 -8.52 -8.47 4.30
CA ALA A 78 -8.72 -9.92 4.15
C ALA A 78 -9.16 -10.26 2.72
N LYS A 79 -10.02 -9.45 2.13
CA LYS A 79 -10.48 -9.60 0.74
C LYS A 79 -9.33 -9.47 -0.25
N PHE A 80 -8.50 -8.46 -0.08
CA PHE A 80 -7.34 -8.26 -0.96
C PHE A 80 -6.26 -9.32 -0.74
N ALA A 81 -6.06 -9.77 0.49
CA ALA A 81 -5.14 -10.87 0.79
C ALA A 81 -5.57 -12.17 0.10
N ALA A 82 -6.87 -12.47 0.11
CA ALA A 82 -7.42 -13.62 -0.61
C ALA A 82 -7.15 -13.52 -2.11
N ARG A 83 -7.30 -12.33 -2.66
CA ARG A 83 -6.99 -12.05 -4.08
C ARG A 83 -5.53 -12.32 -4.40
N VAL A 84 -4.61 -11.92 -3.52
CA VAL A 84 -3.18 -12.20 -3.69
C VAL A 84 -2.93 -13.70 -3.73
N ARG A 85 -3.50 -14.46 -2.81
CA ARG A 85 -3.32 -15.91 -2.74
C ARG A 85 -3.85 -16.63 -3.97
N ASP A 86 -4.88 -16.10 -4.63
CA ASP A 86 -5.43 -16.66 -5.87
C ASP A 86 -4.52 -16.42 -7.08
N VAL A 87 -3.72 -15.38 -7.06
CA VAL A 87 -2.88 -14.96 -8.19
C VAL A 87 -1.45 -15.50 -8.05
N VAL A 88 -0.89 -15.45 -6.86
CA VAL A 88 0.50 -15.84 -6.58
C VAL A 88 0.57 -16.70 -5.32
N ASN A 89 1.69 -17.40 -5.14
CA ASN A 89 1.92 -18.23 -3.95
C ASN A 89 2.61 -17.41 -2.86
N LEU A 90 1.92 -16.38 -2.37
CA LEU A 90 2.40 -15.50 -1.29
C LEU A 90 1.29 -15.22 -0.32
N ASP A 91 1.68 -15.10 0.95
CA ASP A 91 0.77 -14.67 2.03
C ASP A 91 1.20 -13.26 2.45
N PRO A 92 0.42 -12.22 2.14
CA PRO A 92 0.84 -10.86 2.43
C PRO A 92 0.75 -10.52 3.91
N GLU A 93 1.65 -9.66 4.36
CA GLU A 93 1.58 -9.03 5.67
C GLU A 93 0.51 -7.93 5.61
N LEU A 94 -0.37 -7.86 6.59
CA LEU A 94 -1.47 -6.90 6.65
C LEU A 94 -1.23 -5.89 7.75
N VAL A 95 -1.29 -4.61 7.41
CA VAL A 95 -1.02 -3.51 8.34
C VAL A 95 -2.14 -2.49 8.27
N ILE A 96 -2.64 -2.07 9.43
CA ILE A 96 -3.63 -1.00 9.57
C ILE A 96 -2.99 0.14 10.34
N ARG A 97 -3.14 1.35 9.83
CA ARG A 97 -2.69 2.58 10.50
C ARG A 97 -3.83 3.59 10.48
N GLU A 98 -3.79 4.53 11.42
CA GLU A 98 -4.72 5.66 11.49
C GLU A 98 -3.95 6.96 11.33
N GLY A 99 -4.40 7.84 10.46
CA GLY A 99 -3.77 9.14 10.22
C GLY A 99 -3.92 9.59 8.79
N LYS A 100 -3.05 10.48 8.36
CA LYS A 100 -3.00 10.92 6.97
C LYS A 100 -2.27 9.86 6.14
N ARG A 101 -2.86 9.49 5.03
CA ARG A 101 -2.37 8.38 4.21
C ARG A 101 -0.90 8.53 3.82
N ALA A 102 -0.50 9.66 3.28
CA ALA A 102 0.89 9.88 2.86
C ALA A 102 1.88 9.84 4.04
N ASP A 103 1.49 10.38 5.19
CA ASP A 103 2.32 10.38 6.38
C ASP A 103 2.49 8.97 6.95
N GLU A 104 1.41 8.20 6.99
CA GLU A 104 1.44 6.83 7.52
C GLU A 104 2.23 5.88 6.62
N VAL A 105 2.19 6.08 5.30
CA VAL A 105 3.03 5.34 4.36
C VAL A 105 4.51 5.56 4.70
N ARG A 106 4.90 6.81 4.86
CA ARG A 106 6.29 7.16 5.21
C ARG A 106 6.68 6.58 6.57
N THR A 107 5.82 6.71 7.57
CA THR A 107 6.07 6.20 8.92
C THR A 107 6.24 4.68 8.92
N LEU A 108 5.43 3.96 8.17
CA LEU A 108 5.58 2.50 8.07
C LEU A 108 6.91 2.12 7.43
N ILE A 109 7.31 2.78 6.35
CA ILE A 109 8.60 2.52 5.70
C ILE A 109 9.75 2.79 6.67
N GLU A 110 9.69 3.86 7.44
CA GLU A 110 10.71 4.19 8.43
C GLU A 110 10.79 3.15 9.55
N SER A 111 9.67 2.54 9.92
CA SER A 111 9.62 1.53 10.99
C SER A 111 9.97 0.12 10.53
N ASP A 112 9.78 -0.20 9.26
CA ASP A 112 10.09 -1.52 8.68
C ASP A 112 11.25 -1.41 7.68
N GLU A 113 12.41 -1.80 8.11
CA GLU A 113 13.68 -1.69 7.36
C GLU A 113 13.73 -2.57 6.12
N ASP A 114 12.83 -3.52 5.99
CA ASP A 114 12.77 -4.46 4.88
C ASP A 114 11.93 -3.96 3.71
N ILE A 115 11.11 -2.92 3.93
CA ILE A 115 10.37 -2.31 2.83
C ILE A 115 11.36 -1.61 1.90
N ALA A 116 11.40 -2.06 0.65
CA ALA A 116 12.39 -1.61 -0.32
C ALA A 116 11.78 -0.85 -1.50
N ILE A 117 10.49 -0.99 -1.74
CA ILE A 117 9.78 -0.37 -2.87
C ILE A 117 8.34 -0.06 -2.46
N LEU A 118 7.86 1.13 -2.83
CA LEU A 118 6.44 1.46 -2.77
C LEU A 118 5.85 1.32 -4.17
N VAL A 119 4.74 0.60 -4.29
CA VAL A 119 4.02 0.43 -5.56
C VAL A 119 2.69 1.16 -5.49
N LEU A 120 2.48 2.07 -6.42
CA LEU A 120 1.24 2.84 -6.57
C LEU A 120 0.68 2.60 -7.96
N ALA A 121 -0.62 2.78 -8.14
CA ALA A 121 -1.23 2.84 -9.47
C ALA A 121 -1.74 4.25 -9.75
N ALA A 122 -1.55 4.71 -10.97
CA ALA A 122 -2.04 6.00 -11.41
C ALA A 122 -3.41 5.83 -12.06
N GLY A 123 -4.41 6.55 -11.55
CA GLY A 123 -5.73 6.61 -12.16
C GLY A 123 -5.70 7.45 -13.45
N GLU A 124 -6.65 7.17 -14.33
CA GLU A 124 -6.79 7.87 -15.62
C GLU A 124 -7.81 9.00 -15.61
N SER A 125 -8.26 9.41 -14.41
CA SER A 125 -9.22 10.50 -14.25
C SER A 125 -8.66 11.82 -14.80
N SER A 126 -9.54 12.66 -15.36
CA SER A 126 -9.19 14.01 -15.77
C SER A 126 -8.72 14.90 -14.62
N GLU A 127 -8.98 14.50 -13.39
CA GLU A 127 -8.51 15.19 -12.17
C GLU A 127 -7.07 14.82 -11.78
N GLY A 128 -6.41 13.95 -12.55
CA GLY A 128 -5.03 13.55 -12.31
C GLY A 128 -4.90 12.09 -11.87
N PRO A 129 -3.66 11.67 -11.50
CA PRO A 129 -3.36 10.27 -11.20
C PRO A 129 -3.86 9.78 -9.84
N GLY A 130 -4.44 10.65 -9.06
CA GLY A 130 -4.95 10.33 -7.72
C GLY A 130 -4.18 11.05 -6.62
N PRO A 131 -4.83 11.22 -5.44
CA PRO A 131 -4.26 12.03 -4.36
C PRO A 131 -2.97 11.45 -3.77
N LEU A 132 -2.85 10.13 -3.66
CA LEU A 132 -1.66 9.51 -3.09
C LEU A 132 -0.47 9.61 -4.04
N VAL A 133 -0.66 9.38 -5.34
CA VAL A 133 0.38 9.58 -6.35
C VAL A 133 0.84 11.03 -6.34
N THR A 134 -0.09 11.97 -6.33
CA THR A 134 0.22 13.40 -6.30
C THR A 134 1.01 13.79 -5.04
N ALA A 135 0.60 13.28 -3.88
CA ALA A 135 1.24 13.63 -2.60
C ALA A 135 2.64 13.04 -2.46
N ILE A 136 2.85 11.81 -2.93
CA ILE A 136 4.11 11.08 -2.71
C ILE A 136 5.07 11.26 -3.87
N ALA A 137 4.60 11.11 -5.11
CA ALA A 137 5.45 11.18 -6.29
C ALA A 137 5.67 12.61 -6.81
N GLY A 138 5.04 13.60 -6.20
CA GLY A 138 5.22 15.01 -6.52
C GLY A 138 6.46 15.60 -5.85
N ARG A 139 6.28 16.71 -5.12
CA ARG A 139 7.39 17.47 -4.51
C ARG A 139 8.24 16.67 -3.53
N GLY A 140 7.65 15.72 -2.82
CA GLY A 140 8.35 14.91 -1.83
C GLY A 140 9.14 13.73 -2.40
N SER A 141 9.03 13.47 -3.70
CA SER A 141 9.64 12.28 -4.29
C SER A 141 11.17 12.26 -4.20
N GLY A 142 11.81 13.42 -4.29
CA GLY A 142 13.27 13.51 -4.21
C GLY A 142 13.86 13.15 -2.85
N THR A 143 13.05 13.15 -1.80
CA THR A 143 13.47 12.81 -0.43
C THR A 143 12.73 11.58 0.10
N PHE A 144 11.98 10.88 -0.75
CA PHE A 144 11.26 9.68 -0.34
C PHE A 144 12.24 8.55 -0.03
N PRO A 145 12.01 7.78 1.06
CA PRO A 145 13.02 6.84 1.57
C PRO A 145 13.32 5.63 0.68
N VAL A 146 12.41 5.27 -0.22
CA VAL A 146 12.57 4.11 -1.12
C VAL A 146 12.09 4.47 -2.52
N PRO A 147 12.48 3.70 -3.55
CA PRO A 147 11.93 3.89 -4.90
C PRO A 147 10.42 3.76 -4.92
N ILE A 148 9.79 4.53 -5.80
CA ILE A 148 8.35 4.51 -6.03
C ILE A 148 8.11 3.99 -7.44
N THR A 149 7.37 2.89 -7.56
CA THR A 149 6.94 2.37 -8.85
C THR A 149 5.50 2.79 -9.08
N ILE A 150 5.24 3.50 -10.15
CA ILE A 150 3.90 3.93 -10.53
C ILE A 150 3.43 3.10 -11.71
N VAL A 151 2.40 2.28 -11.48
CA VAL A 151 1.83 1.40 -12.50
C VAL A 151 0.66 2.13 -13.17
N PRO A 152 0.62 2.21 -14.52
CA PRO A 152 -0.55 2.76 -15.18
C PRO A 152 -1.82 1.98 -14.84
N GLY A 153 -2.83 2.69 -14.33
CA GLY A 153 -4.07 2.06 -13.85
C GLY A 153 -4.93 1.41 -14.92
N THR A 154 -4.60 1.64 -16.20
CA THR A 154 -5.29 1.05 -17.35
C THR A 154 -4.80 -0.34 -17.73
N LEU A 155 -3.71 -0.82 -17.14
CA LEU A 155 -3.16 -2.13 -17.50
C LEU A 155 -4.09 -3.25 -17.02
N ASN A 156 -4.27 -4.25 -17.90
CA ASN A 156 -5.03 -5.46 -17.54
C ASN A 156 -4.10 -6.55 -16.97
N GLU A 157 -4.68 -7.64 -16.48
CA GLU A 157 -3.92 -8.73 -15.85
C GLU A 157 -2.89 -9.35 -16.79
N GLU A 158 -3.22 -9.52 -18.07
CA GLU A 158 -2.29 -10.07 -19.06
C GLU A 158 -1.08 -9.15 -19.27
N GLN A 159 -1.32 -7.84 -19.36
CA GLN A 159 -0.26 -6.86 -19.52
C GLN A 159 0.64 -6.80 -18.28
N ILE A 160 0.03 -6.87 -17.09
CA ILE A 160 0.78 -6.87 -15.83
C ILE A 160 1.63 -8.13 -15.72
N ASP A 161 1.08 -9.29 -16.04
CA ASP A 161 1.82 -10.56 -16.01
C ASP A 161 3.03 -10.54 -16.94
N ALA A 162 2.92 -9.88 -18.07
CA ALA A 162 4.01 -9.79 -19.05
C ALA A 162 5.18 -8.93 -18.58
N ILE A 163 4.96 -7.97 -17.68
CA ILE A 163 5.99 -7.01 -17.25
C ILE A 163 6.43 -7.17 -15.79
N ALA A 164 5.68 -7.85 -15.00
CA ALA A 164 6.01 -8.06 -13.60
C ALA A 164 6.87 -9.32 -13.41
#